data_47d4e492adee5a0f96a24363b1af33b2
#
_entry.id   47d4e492adee5a0f96a24363b1af33b2
#
_cell.length_a   1.000
_cell.length_b   1.000
_cell.length_c   1.000
_cell.angle_alpha   90.00
_cell.angle_beta   90.00
_cell.angle_gamma   90.00
#
_symmetry.space_group_name_H-M   'P 1'
#
loop_
_entity.id
_entity.type
_entity.pdbx_description
1 polymer ?
#
loop_
_entity_poly.entity_id
_entity_poly.type
_entity_poly.pdbx_seq_one_letter_code
_entity_poly.pdbx_strand_id
1 'polypeptide(L)'
;MGDRLNGKVAVVTGASSGIGEATVRALAVEGAAVVAGARRKERLDELVERVSSDGGEAIAVECDVTDEQHAHDLVRRAVEEFGSIDILVNNAGVMLLSTVGKSLSDQWRAMFEVNVMGLLYATDAAIGHMKEQGSGHLVNISSVAGRKVTRDSSGVYAGTKHAVNAISEGLRQELLEDNIRVSIVGPGAVDTELPDHITDEDAREGLSGLMKLERLQAEDIADAIVYAVTQPGRVSVNEILIRPTQQPV
;
A
#
# COMPACT_ATOMS: atom_id res chain seq x y z
N MET A 1 -6.29 6.67 -22.28
CA MET A 1 -6.83 6.54 -20.93
C MET A 1 -7.84 5.41 -20.92
N GLY A 2 -7.76 4.54 -19.93
CA GLY A 2 -8.84 3.61 -19.61
C GLY A 2 -10.02 4.37 -19.00
N ASP A 3 -11.16 3.71 -18.92
CA ASP A 3 -12.39 4.26 -18.30
C ASP A 3 -12.98 3.31 -17.24
N ARG A 4 -12.21 2.28 -16.87
CA ARG A 4 -12.68 1.24 -15.94
C ARG A 4 -12.96 1.76 -14.53
N LEU A 5 -12.32 2.86 -14.14
CA LEU A 5 -12.47 3.51 -12.85
C LEU A 5 -13.04 4.94 -12.97
N ASN A 6 -13.66 5.28 -14.11
CA ASN A 6 -14.26 6.58 -14.30
C ASN A 6 -15.31 6.88 -13.24
N GLY A 7 -15.21 8.06 -12.60
CA GLY A 7 -16.07 8.47 -11.48
C GLY A 7 -15.76 7.77 -10.15
N LYS A 8 -14.64 7.05 -10.03
CA LYS A 8 -14.15 6.45 -8.78
C LYS A 8 -13.09 7.33 -8.13
N VAL A 9 -13.07 7.34 -6.82
CA VAL A 9 -12.09 8.07 -6.01
C VAL A 9 -11.21 7.09 -5.26
N ALA A 10 -9.90 7.23 -5.43
CA ALA A 10 -8.90 6.39 -4.78
C ALA A 10 -8.01 7.21 -3.84
N VAL A 11 -7.72 6.67 -2.67
CA VAL A 11 -6.72 7.19 -1.73
C VAL A 11 -5.55 6.22 -1.69
N VAL A 12 -4.32 6.73 -1.84
CA VAL A 12 -3.09 5.91 -1.81
C VAL A 12 -2.14 6.45 -0.76
N THR A 13 -1.81 5.64 0.25
CA THR A 13 -0.81 6.00 1.26
C THR A 13 0.60 5.62 0.82
N GLY A 14 1.62 6.37 1.27
CA GLY A 14 3.01 6.13 0.86
C GLY A 14 3.26 6.40 -0.63
N ALA A 15 2.53 7.35 -1.21
CA ALA A 15 2.48 7.62 -2.65
C ALA A 15 3.71 8.34 -3.23
N SER A 16 4.69 8.73 -2.40
CA SER A 16 5.82 9.58 -2.85
C SER A 16 6.94 8.82 -3.56
N SER A 17 6.87 7.51 -3.70
CA SER A 17 7.83 6.68 -4.44
C SER A 17 7.35 5.23 -4.66
N GLY A 18 8.04 4.51 -5.52
CA GLY A 18 7.91 3.07 -5.72
C GLY A 18 6.46 2.63 -6.04
N ILE A 19 5.99 1.59 -5.36
CA ILE A 19 4.67 0.99 -5.62
C ILE A 19 3.54 2.03 -5.47
N GLY A 20 3.61 2.91 -4.45
CA GLY A 20 2.57 3.92 -4.22
C GLY A 20 2.49 4.94 -5.37
N GLU A 21 3.62 5.46 -5.84
CA GLU A 21 3.70 6.36 -6.98
C GLU A 21 3.16 5.70 -8.26
N ALA A 22 3.63 4.48 -8.56
CA ALA A 22 3.16 3.72 -9.72
C ALA A 22 1.64 3.44 -9.64
N THR A 23 1.12 3.15 -8.44
CA THR A 23 -0.32 2.92 -8.21
C THR A 23 -1.15 4.17 -8.48
N VAL A 24 -0.71 5.35 -7.99
CA VAL A 24 -1.40 6.62 -8.29
C VAL A 24 -1.52 6.83 -9.79
N ARG A 25 -0.42 6.68 -10.52
CA ARG A 25 -0.41 6.84 -11.98
C ARG A 25 -1.32 5.81 -12.68
N ALA A 26 -1.23 4.55 -12.28
CA ALA A 26 -2.02 3.48 -12.90
C ALA A 26 -3.53 3.66 -12.66
N LEU A 27 -3.96 4.06 -11.45
CA LEU A 27 -5.36 4.33 -11.15
C LEU A 27 -5.88 5.56 -11.91
N ALA A 28 -5.08 6.63 -11.99
CA ALA A 28 -5.44 7.82 -12.76
C ALA A 28 -5.56 7.54 -14.27
N VAL A 29 -4.70 6.69 -14.83
CA VAL A 29 -4.79 6.22 -16.24
C VAL A 29 -6.11 5.49 -16.50
N GLU A 30 -6.64 4.77 -15.50
CA GLU A 30 -7.94 4.08 -15.59
C GLU A 30 -9.15 4.99 -15.31
N GLY A 31 -8.91 6.29 -15.08
CA GLY A 31 -9.97 7.31 -14.93
C GLY A 31 -10.38 7.58 -13.49
N ALA A 32 -9.67 7.08 -12.49
CA ALA A 32 -9.93 7.43 -11.09
C ALA A 32 -9.40 8.83 -10.76
N ALA A 33 -10.13 9.59 -9.93
CA ALA A 33 -9.57 10.72 -9.20
C ALA A 33 -8.75 10.18 -8.00
N VAL A 34 -7.52 10.66 -7.81
CA VAL A 34 -6.60 10.04 -6.84
C VAL A 34 -6.11 11.04 -5.80
N VAL A 35 -6.22 10.69 -4.52
CA VAL A 35 -5.58 11.40 -3.42
C VAL A 35 -4.28 10.70 -3.05
N ALA A 36 -3.16 11.34 -3.33
CA ALA A 36 -1.83 10.84 -3.05
C ALA A 36 -1.34 11.34 -1.68
N GLY A 37 -1.20 10.43 -0.71
CA GLY A 37 -0.78 10.74 0.66
C GLY A 37 0.64 10.26 0.96
N ALA A 38 1.52 11.14 1.45
CA ALA A 38 2.84 10.79 1.99
C ALA A 38 3.46 11.98 2.74
N ARG A 39 4.59 11.76 3.42
CA ARG A 39 5.33 12.81 4.16
C ARG A 39 6.10 13.76 3.27
N ARG A 40 6.55 13.30 2.08
CA ARG A 40 7.40 14.07 1.14
C ARG A 40 6.53 14.86 0.18
N LYS A 41 6.06 16.03 0.63
CA LYS A 41 5.08 16.86 -0.11
C LYS A 41 5.58 17.25 -1.51
N GLU A 42 6.85 17.61 -1.64
CA GLU A 42 7.45 18.04 -2.91
C GLU A 42 7.35 16.91 -3.97
N ARG A 43 7.64 15.67 -3.58
CA ARG A 43 7.51 14.51 -4.48
C ARG A 43 6.06 14.22 -4.87
N LEU A 44 5.13 14.47 -3.95
CA LEU A 44 3.70 14.34 -4.26
C LEU A 44 3.25 15.40 -5.26
N ASP A 45 3.72 16.64 -5.12
CA ASP A 45 3.39 17.73 -6.04
C ASP A 45 3.91 17.43 -7.45
N GLU A 46 5.15 16.97 -7.59
CA GLU A 46 5.71 16.49 -8.85
C GLU A 46 4.91 15.33 -9.46
N LEU A 47 4.46 14.38 -8.63
CA LEU A 47 3.63 13.27 -9.09
C LEU A 47 2.28 13.75 -9.62
N VAL A 48 1.61 14.64 -8.89
CA VAL A 48 0.32 15.22 -9.30
C VAL A 48 0.46 16.02 -10.60
N GLU A 49 1.53 16.79 -10.76
CA GLU A 49 1.82 17.50 -12.02
C GLU A 49 1.96 16.54 -13.21
N ARG A 50 2.67 15.41 -13.02
CA ARG A 50 2.80 14.36 -14.05
C ARG A 50 1.45 13.74 -14.38
N VAL A 51 0.66 13.36 -13.36
CA VAL A 51 -0.68 12.81 -13.56
C VAL A 51 -1.58 13.77 -14.33
N SER A 52 -1.56 15.06 -13.97
CA SER A 52 -2.35 16.09 -14.66
C SER A 52 -1.89 16.32 -16.10
N SER A 53 -0.58 16.30 -16.35
CA SER A 53 -0.01 16.43 -17.71
C SER A 53 -0.41 15.26 -18.61
N ASP A 54 -0.59 14.07 -18.04
CA ASP A 54 -1.09 12.87 -18.73
C ASP A 54 -2.63 12.87 -18.86
N GLY A 55 -3.31 13.93 -18.36
CA GLY A 55 -4.76 14.15 -18.42
C GLY A 55 -5.55 13.43 -17.33
N GLY A 56 -4.90 12.87 -16.31
CA GLY A 56 -5.53 12.29 -15.11
C GLY A 56 -5.86 13.35 -14.06
N GLU A 57 -6.53 12.93 -13.00
CA GLU A 57 -6.92 13.79 -11.88
C GLU A 57 -6.30 13.28 -10.58
N ALA A 58 -5.52 14.13 -9.91
CA ALA A 58 -4.93 13.80 -8.61
C ALA A 58 -4.72 15.04 -7.74
N ILE A 59 -4.70 14.85 -6.42
CA ILE A 59 -4.27 15.84 -5.44
C ILE A 59 -3.22 15.27 -4.49
N ALA A 60 -2.35 16.14 -3.98
CA ALA A 60 -1.29 15.82 -3.05
C ALA A 60 -1.68 16.23 -1.63
N VAL A 61 -1.60 15.30 -0.67
CA VAL A 61 -1.86 15.55 0.75
C VAL A 61 -0.66 15.10 1.58
N GLU A 62 -0.06 16.02 2.34
CA GLU A 62 0.97 15.64 3.30
C GLU A 62 0.36 14.80 4.42
N CYS A 63 0.87 13.59 4.62
CA CYS A 63 0.35 12.64 5.58
C CYS A 63 1.46 11.77 6.16
N ASP A 64 1.62 11.77 7.46
CA ASP A 64 2.31 10.72 8.21
C ASP A 64 1.25 9.74 8.71
N VAL A 65 1.26 8.51 8.19
CA VAL A 65 0.26 7.50 8.56
C VAL A 65 0.38 7.03 10.02
N THR A 66 1.47 7.37 10.72
CA THR A 66 1.62 7.07 12.15
C THR A 66 0.85 8.06 13.03
N ASP A 67 0.39 9.17 12.47
CA ASP A 67 -0.51 10.12 13.09
C ASP A 67 -1.95 9.81 12.65
N GLU A 68 -2.79 9.42 13.61
CA GLU A 68 -4.19 9.05 13.36
C GLU A 68 -4.97 10.22 12.72
N GLN A 69 -4.74 11.46 13.19
CA GLN A 69 -5.41 12.63 12.64
C GLN A 69 -5.00 12.89 11.19
N HIS A 70 -3.73 12.71 10.84
CA HIS A 70 -3.27 12.86 9.45
C HIS A 70 -3.91 11.80 8.54
N ALA A 71 -4.11 10.57 9.02
CA ALA A 71 -4.79 9.52 8.25
C ALA A 71 -6.28 9.86 8.02
N HIS A 72 -6.96 10.37 9.04
CA HIS A 72 -8.34 10.85 8.92
C HIS A 72 -8.45 12.06 7.98
N ASP A 73 -7.53 13.02 8.09
CA ASP A 73 -7.49 14.19 7.21
C ASP A 73 -7.26 13.82 5.75
N LEU A 74 -6.42 12.82 5.48
CA LEU A 74 -6.18 12.30 4.14
C LEU A 74 -7.48 11.78 3.49
N VAL A 75 -8.24 10.96 4.22
CA VAL A 75 -9.52 10.41 3.74
C VAL A 75 -10.57 11.52 3.63
N ARG A 76 -10.67 12.42 4.62
CA ARG A 76 -11.58 13.55 4.58
C ARG A 76 -11.34 14.42 3.35
N ARG A 77 -10.08 14.66 2.96
CA ARG A 77 -9.76 15.41 1.74
C ARG A 77 -10.28 14.75 0.46
N ALA A 78 -10.30 13.42 0.40
CA ALA A 78 -10.90 12.74 -0.75
C ALA A 78 -12.41 13.00 -0.85
N VAL A 79 -13.11 12.94 0.27
CA VAL A 79 -14.55 13.20 0.33
C VAL A 79 -14.87 14.67 0.06
N GLU A 80 -14.10 15.61 0.62
CA GLU A 80 -14.28 17.05 0.39
C GLU A 80 -14.05 17.47 -1.06
N GLU A 81 -13.02 16.92 -1.72
CA GLU A 81 -12.62 17.31 -3.06
C GLU A 81 -13.44 16.59 -4.15
N PHE A 82 -13.68 15.28 -3.95
CA PHE A 82 -14.23 14.41 -4.98
C PHE A 82 -15.59 13.78 -4.61
N GLY A 83 -16.07 14.01 -3.38
CA GLY A 83 -17.40 13.59 -2.93
C GLY A 83 -17.52 12.15 -2.43
N SER A 84 -16.47 11.31 -2.55
CA SER A 84 -16.50 9.90 -2.14
C SER A 84 -15.11 9.34 -1.82
N ILE A 85 -15.07 8.09 -1.33
CA ILE A 85 -13.89 7.24 -1.32
C ILE A 85 -14.31 5.83 -1.72
N ASP A 86 -13.92 5.39 -2.92
CA ASP A 86 -14.25 4.06 -3.45
C ASP A 86 -13.13 3.04 -3.21
N ILE A 87 -11.87 3.49 -3.21
CA ILE A 87 -10.69 2.64 -3.09
C ILE A 87 -9.71 3.26 -2.08
N LEU A 88 -9.30 2.47 -1.08
CA LEU A 88 -8.16 2.81 -0.22
C LEU A 88 -7.03 1.82 -0.46
N VAL A 89 -5.86 2.32 -0.87
CA VAL A 89 -4.63 1.53 -1.00
C VAL A 89 -3.70 1.84 0.16
N ASN A 90 -3.67 0.95 1.14
CA ASN A 90 -2.74 0.97 2.26
C ASN A 90 -1.38 0.46 1.80
N ASN A 91 -0.57 1.35 1.22
CA ASN A 91 0.74 1.03 0.68
C ASN A 91 1.90 1.54 1.54
N ALA A 92 1.70 2.55 2.39
CA ALA A 92 2.76 3.04 3.27
C ALA A 92 3.39 1.90 4.08
N GLY A 93 4.73 1.83 4.09
CA GLY A 93 5.43 0.77 4.79
C GLY A 93 6.93 1.04 4.90
N VAL A 94 7.55 0.43 5.92
CA VAL A 94 8.98 0.44 6.15
C VAL A 94 9.50 -0.98 6.42
N MET A 95 10.74 -1.24 6.02
CA MET A 95 11.41 -2.52 6.18
C MET A 95 12.79 -2.30 6.81
N LEU A 96 12.88 -2.45 8.14
CA LEU A 96 14.09 -2.22 8.92
C LEU A 96 14.60 -3.59 9.42
N LEU A 97 15.31 -4.30 8.53
CA LEU A 97 15.75 -5.67 8.81
C LEU A 97 16.90 -5.68 9.82
N SER A 98 16.78 -6.53 10.83
CA SER A 98 17.85 -6.84 11.79
C SER A 98 17.50 -8.09 12.59
N THR A 99 18.49 -8.74 13.18
CA THR A 99 18.25 -9.80 14.16
C THR A 99 17.77 -9.18 15.49
N VAL A 100 16.87 -9.87 16.20
CA VAL A 100 16.33 -9.41 17.49
C VAL A 100 17.44 -9.21 18.53
N GLY A 101 18.51 -10.02 18.48
CA GLY A 101 19.66 -9.90 19.38
C GLY A 101 20.40 -8.56 19.33
N LYS A 102 20.22 -7.75 18.26
CA LYS A 102 20.79 -6.39 18.17
C LYS A 102 19.99 -5.33 18.93
N SER A 103 18.83 -5.68 19.50
CA SER A 103 18.02 -4.84 20.38
C SER A 103 17.60 -3.47 19.80
N LEU A 104 17.32 -3.41 18.49
CA LEU A 104 16.92 -2.18 17.79
C LEU A 104 15.42 -1.89 17.99
N SER A 105 14.99 -1.69 19.24
CA SER A 105 13.57 -1.59 19.62
C SER A 105 12.82 -0.44 18.95
N ASP A 106 13.49 0.67 18.67
CA ASP A 106 12.87 1.82 17.99
C ASP A 106 12.51 1.47 16.53
N GLN A 107 13.35 0.65 15.86
CA GLN A 107 13.04 0.16 14.53
C GLN A 107 11.85 -0.82 14.53
N TRP A 108 11.74 -1.66 15.56
CA TRP A 108 10.59 -2.55 15.71
C TRP A 108 9.29 -1.75 15.88
N ARG A 109 9.31 -0.73 16.78
CA ARG A 109 8.16 0.18 16.95
C ARG A 109 7.81 0.87 15.65
N ALA A 110 8.79 1.46 14.96
CA ALA A 110 8.55 2.14 13.69
C ALA A 110 7.89 1.22 12.63
N MET A 111 8.32 -0.06 12.55
CA MET A 111 7.68 -1.02 11.65
C MET A 111 6.23 -1.32 12.02
N PHE A 112 5.91 -1.48 13.30
CA PHE A 112 4.52 -1.69 13.73
C PHE A 112 3.68 -0.44 13.56
N GLU A 113 4.19 0.74 13.92
CA GLU A 113 3.47 2.01 13.77
C GLU A 113 3.13 2.29 12.31
N VAL A 114 4.09 2.15 11.39
CA VAL A 114 3.83 2.42 9.97
C VAL A 114 3.02 1.30 9.31
N ASN A 115 3.48 0.05 9.43
CA ASN A 115 2.95 -1.06 8.63
C ASN A 115 1.61 -1.60 9.15
N VAL A 116 1.31 -1.40 10.46
CA VAL A 116 0.12 -1.97 11.10
C VAL A 116 -0.80 -0.86 11.59
N MET A 117 -0.33 0.04 12.47
CA MET A 117 -1.18 1.08 13.01
C MET A 117 -1.60 2.09 11.94
N GLY A 118 -0.67 2.53 11.09
CA GLY A 118 -0.98 3.44 9.98
C GLY A 118 -1.99 2.86 8.98
N LEU A 119 -1.93 1.55 8.71
CA LEU A 119 -2.95 0.87 7.92
C LEU A 119 -4.32 0.91 8.63
N LEU A 120 -4.35 0.65 9.94
CA LEU A 120 -5.60 0.65 10.71
C LEU A 120 -6.22 2.05 10.77
N TYR A 121 -5.44 3.10 11.03
CA TYR A 121 -5.93 4.49 11.06
C TYR A 121 -6.55 4.93 9.73
N ALA A 122 -5.87 4.68 8.62
CA ALA A 122 -6.42 5.01 7.30
C ALA A 122 -7.66 4.16 6.96
N THR A 123 -7.68 2.90 7.38
CA THR A 123 -8.82 2.00 7.18
C THR A 123 -10.02 2.45 8.01
N ASP A 124 -9.83 2.77 9.29
CA ASP A 124 -10.89 3.29 10.17
C ASP A 124 -11.51 4.56 9.60
N ALA A 125 -10.68 5.50 9.16
CA ALA A 125 -11.14 6.72 8.51
C ALA A 125 -12.01 6.46 7.26
N ALA A 126 -11.69 5.43 6.47
CA ALA A 126 -12.38 5.14 5.21
C ALA A 126 -13.68 4.34 5.39
N ILE A 127 -13.71 3.39 6.33
CA ILE A 127 -14.82 2.44 6.50
C ILE A 127 -16.16 3.13 6.70
N GLY A 128 -16.22 4.19 7.50
CA GLY A 128 -17.46 4.93 7.75
C GLY A 128 -18.08 5.46 6.45
N HIS A 129 -17.28 6.11 5.61
CA HIS A 129 -17.72 6.64 4.32
C HIS A 129 -18.12 5.52 3.35
N MET A 130 -17.33 4.43 3.27
CA MET A 130 -17.63 3.29 2.41
C MET A 130 -18.94 2.58 2.82
N LYS A 131 -19.23 2.47 4.13
CA LYS A 131 -20.51 1.93 4.64
C LYS A 131 -21.69 2.81 4.25
N GLU A 132 -21.59 4.13 4.40
CA GLU A 132 -22.63 5.06 3.96
C GLU A 132 -22.87 5.00 2.45
N GLN A 133 -21.84 4.76 1.66
CA GLN A 133 -21.92 4.55 0.20
C GLN A 133 -22.49 3.18 -0.19
N GLY A 134 -22.47 2.19 0.73
CA GLY A 134 -22.85 0.80 0.48
C GLY A 134 -21.89 0.04 -0.44
N SER A 135 -20.66 0.54 -0.60
CA SER A 135 -19.60 -0.11 -1.39
C SER A 135 -18.22 0.48 -1.10
N GLY A 136 -17.18 -0.32 -1.27
CA GLY A 136 -15.79 0.11 -1.12
C GLY A 136 -14.79 -0.99 -1.47
N HIS A 137 -13.51 -0.64 -1.55
CA HIS A 137 -12.44 -1.61 -1.74
C HIS A 137 -11.18 -1.19 -0.98
N LEU A 138 -10.79 -1.97 0.02
CA LEU A 138 -9.54 -1.85 0.75
C LEU A 138 -8.48 -2.73 0.08
N VAL A 139 -7.35 -2.16 -0.32
CA VAL A 139 -6.20 -2.89 -0.86
C VAL A 139 -5.03 -2.71 0.09
N ASN A 140 -4.59 -3.80 0.70
CA ASN A 140 -3.53 -3.79 1.70
C ASN A 140 -2.24 -4.38 1.13
N ILE A 141 -1.18 -3.58 1.07
CA ILE A 141 0.12 -4.04 0.57
C ILE A 141 0.85 -4.80 1.67
N SER A 142 0.87 -6.13 1.52
CA SER A 142 1.60 -7.05 2.36
C SER A 142 3.00 -7.33 1.78
N SER A 143 3.42 -8.58 1.79
CA SER A 143 4.69 -9.09 1.25
C SER A 143 4.65 -10.61 1.19
N VAL A 144 5.54 -11.23 0.40
CA VAL A 144 5.86 -12.65 0.57
C VAL A 144 6.28 -12.97 2.02
N ALA A 145 6.87 -12.00 2.72
CA ALA A 145 7.21 -12.10 4.14
C ALA A 145 5.98 -12.22 5.06
N GLY A 146 4.78 -11.85 4.60
CA GLY A 146 3.52 -12.10 5.30
C GLY A 146 3.05 -13.55 5.23
N ARG A 147 3.69 -14.39 4.42
CA ARG A 147 3.41 -15.83 4.28
C ARG A 147 4.49 -16.70 4.87
N LYS A 148 5.73 -16.23 4.84
CA LYS A 148 6.88 -17.00 5.30
C LYS A 148 8.01 -16.07 5.77
N VAL A 149 8.63 -16.41 6.89
CA VAL A 149 9.88 -15.79 7.30
C VAL A 149 10.98 -16.31 6.38
N THR A 150 11.59 -15.42 5.60
CA THR A 150 12.53 -15.81 4.54
C THR A 150 13.98 -15.86 5.01
N ARG A 151 14.31 -15.19 6.12
CA ARG A 151 15.65 -15.13 6.71
C ARG A 151 15.59 -14.71 8.18
N ASP A 152 16.64 -14.95 8.93
CA ASP A 152 16.75 -14.67 10.37
C ASP A 152 16.57 -13.19 10.73
N SER A 153 17.11 -12.28 9.90
CA SER A 153 16.99 -10.83 10.10
C SER A 153 15.62 -10.25 9.75
N SER A 154 14.70 -11.03 9.16
CA SER A 154 13.39 -10.54 8.70
C SER A 154 12.24 -10.81 9.66
N GLY A 155 12.49 -11.39 10.83
CA GLY A 155 11.44 -11.88 11.74
C GLY A 155 10.44 -10.80 12.16
N VAL A 156 10.91 -9.62 12.59
CA VAL A 156 10.04 -8.53 13.04
C VAL A 156 9.24 -7.94 11.86
N TYR A 157 9.90 -7.66 10.73
CA TYR A 157 9.21 -7.22 9.52
C TYR A 157 8.16 -8.23 9.06
N ALA A 158 8.52 -9.50 9.00
CA ALA A 158 7.58 -10.58 8.67
C ALA A 158 6.40 -10.62 9.64
N GLY A 159 6.64 -10.40 10.94
CA GLY A 159 5.60 -10.27 11.95
C GLY A 159 4.58 -9.18 11.61
N THR A 160 5.05 -7.97 11.19
CA THR A 160 4.13 -6.90 10.75
C THR A 160 3.31 -7.31 9.52
N LYS A 161 3.92 -8.00 8.54
CA LYS A 161 3.22 -8.42 7.32
C LYS A 161 2.27 -9.62 7.55
N HIS A 162 2.57 -10.51 8.49
CA HIS A 162 1.60 -11.51 8.98
C HIS A 162 0.42 -10.83 9.70
N ALA A 163 0.67 -9.79 10.50
CA ALA A 163 -0.39 -8.99 11.11
C ALA A 163 -1.29 -8.33 10.05
N VAL A 164 -0.71 -7.71 9.01
CA VAL A 164 -1.48 -7.16 7.88
C VAL A 164 -2.37 -8.22 7.24
N ASN A 165 -1.87 -9.43 7.00
CA ASN A 165 -2.67 -10.51 6.41
C ASN A 165 -3.84 -10.93 7.32
N ALA A 166 -3.58 -11.11 8.63
CA ALA A 166 -4.61 -11.48 9.61
C ALA A 166 -5.68 -10.39 9.76
N ILE A 167 -5.26 -9.12 9.85
CA ILE A 167 -6.15 -7.95 9.92
C ILE A 167 -7.00 -7.87 8.66
N SER A 168 -6.39 -8.04 7.48
CA SER A 168 -7.12 -7.99 6.20
C SER A 168 -8.20 -9.06 6.09
N GLU A 169 -7.93 -10.28 6.55
CA GLU A 169 -8.94 -11.35 6.58
C GLU A 169 -10.04 -11.04 7.61
N GLY A 170 -9.69 -10.47 8.77
CA GLY A 170 -10.68 -10.00 9.76
C GLY A 170 -11.61 -8.94 9.17
N LEU A 171 -11.03 -7.90 8.53
CA LEU A 171 -11.78 -6.84 7.85
C LEU A 171 -12.66 -7.38 6.73
N ARG A 172 -12.17 -8.35 5.94
CA ARG A 172 -12.97 -8.98 4.88
C ARG A 172 -14.24 -9.65 5.42
N GLN A 173 -14.15 -10.28 6.59
CA GLN A 173 -15.31 -10.90 7.24
C GLN A 173 -16.23 -9.87 7.88
N GLU A 174 -15.68 -8.86 8.55
CA GLU A 174 -16.41 -7.78 9.19
C GLU A 174 -17.26 -6.96 8.21
N LEU A 175 -16.71 -6.68 7.03
CA LEU A 175 -17.27 -5.75 6.05
C LEU A 175 -18.10 -6.45 4.95
N LEU A 176 -18.36 -7.75 5.10
CA LEU A 176 -19.03 -8.57 4.09
C LEU A 176 -20.43 -8.04 3.74
N GLU A 177 -21.20 -7.68 4.75
CA GLU A 177 -22.59 -7.21 4.58
C GLU A 177 -22.65 -5.77 4.04
N ASP A 178 -21.57 -5.01 4.17
CA ASP A 178 -21.46 -3.63 3.68
C ASP A 178 -21.02 -3.55 2.20
N ASN A 179 -20.82 -4.69 1.52
CA ASN A 179 -20.29 -4.79 0.16
C ASN A 179 -18.91 -4.13 -0.01
N ILE A 180 -18.10 -4.10 1.05
CA ILE A 180 -16.73 -3.60 1.02
C ILE A 180 -15.79 -4.78 0.82
N ARG A 181 -15.02 -4.74 -0.27
CA ARG A 181 -14.04 -5.79 -0.59
C ARG A 181 -12.72 -5.50 0.10
N VAL A 182 -11.99 -6.55 0.41
CA VAL A 182 -10.63 -6.43 0.95
C VAL A 182 -9.71 -7.33 0.13
N SER A 183 -8.64 -6.74 -0.42
CA SER A 183 -7.61 -7.44 -1.18
C SER A 183 -6.25 -7.30 -0.50
N ILE A 184 -5.50 -8.38 -0.46
CA ILE A 184 -4.09 -8.41 -0.06
C ILE A 184 -3.25 -8.50 -1.32
N VAL A 185 -2.30 -7.57 -1.51
CA VAL A 185 -1.27 -7.70 -2.53
C VAL A 185 0.06 -7.95 -1.82
N GLY A 186 0.67 -9.10 -2.12
CA GLY A 186 1.89 -9.58 -1.48
C GLY A 186 3.08 -9.62 -2.44
N PRO A 187 3.85 -8.53 -2.59
CA PRO A 187 5.02 -8.51 -3.47
C PRO A 187 6.18 -9.34 -2.93
N GLY A 188 6.96 -9.90 -3.85
CA GLY A 188 8.33 -10.34 -3.63
C GLY A 188 9.31 -9.18 -3.70
N ALA A 189 10.49 -9.43 -4.31
CA ALA A 189 11.51 -8.40 -4.50
C ALA A 189 11.10 -7.42 -5.60
N VAL A 190 10.84 -6.17 -5.22
CA VAL A 190 10.49 -5.05 -6.11
C VAL A 190 11.63 -4.04 -6.12
N ASP A 191 11.88 -3.41 -7.25
CA ASP A 191 12.86 -2.33 -7.39
C ASP A 191 12.29 -1.02 -6.84
N THR A 192 12.60 -0.71 -5.57
CA THR A 192 12.11 0.45 -4.83
C THR A 192 13.16 0.94 -3.84
N GLU A 193 12.92 2.11 -3.23
CA GLU A 193 13.75 2.67 -2.15
C GLU A 193 13.63 1.91 -0.81
N LEU A 194 12.72 0.94 -0.70
CA LEU A 194 12.42 0.27 0.59
C LEU A 194 13.65 -0.36 1.27
N PRO A 195 14.56 -1.06 0.56
CA PRO A 195 15.78 -1.61 1.15
C PRO A 195 16.79 -0.56 1.61
N ASP A 196 16.75 0.67 1.10
CA ASP A 196 17.72 1.73 1.43
C ASP A 196 17.59 2.19 2.89
N HIS A 197 16.44 1.96 3.51
CA HIS A 197 16.19 2.27 4.92
C HIS A 197 16.81 1.27 5.90
N ILE A 198 17.37 0.14 5.44
CA ILE A 198 17.99 -0.86 6.29
C ILE A 198 19.34 -0.31 6.79
N THR A 199 19.45 -0.12 8.09
CA THR A 199 20.66 0.41 8.74
C THR A 199 21.64 -0.68 9.19
N ASP A 200 21.18 -1.92 9.31
CA ASP A 200 21.97 -3.07 9.71
C ASP A 200 22.76 -3.62 8.50
N GLU A 201 24.07 -3.52 8.55
CA GLU A 201 24.96 -3.94 7.44
C GLU A 201 24.86 -5.43 7.16
N ASP A 202 24.84 -6.29 8.17
CA ASP A 202 24.72 -7.74 7.99
C ASP A 202 23.40 -8.11 7.31
N ALA A 203 22.31 -7.45 7.70
CA ALA A 203 21.00 -7.64 7.09
C ALA A 203 20.98 -7.15 5.64
N ARG A 204 21.66 -6.03 5.34
CA ARG A 204 21.81 -5.48 3.98
C ARG A 204 22.61 -6.42 3.09
N GLU A 205 23.75 -6.92 3.58
CA GLU A 205 24.54 -7.92 2.87
C GLU A 205 23.74 -9.19 2.60
N GLY A 206 22.94 -9.64 3.57
CA GLY A 206 22.04 -10.77 3.42
C GLY A 206 21.02 -10.63 2.29
N LEU A 207 20.69 -9.39 1.85
CA LEU A 207 19.84 -9.13 0.69
C LEU A 207 20.57 -9.22 -0.65
N SER A 208 21.90 -9.28 -0.67
CA SER A 208 22.70 -9.21 -1.90
C SER A 208 22.31 -10.25 -2.96
N GLY A 209 21.86 -11.42 -2.55
CA GLY A 209 21.35 -12.46 -3.45
C GLY A 209 20.06 -12.06 -4.15
N LEU A 210 19.12 -11.43 -3.42
CA LEU A 210 17.86 -10.91 -3.99
C LEU A 210 18.10 -9.69 -4.88
N MET A 211 19.11 -8.86 -4.54
CA MET A 211 19.46 -7.69 -5.32
C MET A 211 20.09 -8.03 -6.70
N LYS A 212 20.56 -9.28 -6.89
CA LYS A 212 21.09 -9.78 -8.17
C LYS A 212 20.02 -10.38 -9.08
N LEU A 213 18.83 -10.64 -8.56
CA LEU A 213 17.71 -11.11 -9.38
C LEU A 213 17.17 -9.95 -10.24
N GLU A 214 16.58 -10.30 -11.38
CA GLU A 214 15.68 -9.39 -12.08
C GLU A 214 14.46 -9.16 -11.19
N ARG A 215 14.42 -7.96 -10.57
CA ARG A 215 13.35 -7.59 -9.64
C ARG A 215 12.11 -7.15 -10.39
N LEU A 216 10.94 -7.31 -9.75
CA LEU A 216 9.72 -6.69 -10.23
C LEU A 216 9.90 -5.17 -10.28
N GLN A 217 9.22 -4.53 -11.21
CA GLN A 217 9.07 -3.08 -11.22
C GLN A 217 7.85 -2.69 -10.38
N ALA A 218 7.81 -1.45 -9.93
CA ALA A 218 6.67 -0.93 -9.16
C ALA A 218 5.36 -1.02 -9.96
N GLU A 219 5.44 -0.87 -11.27
CA GLU A 219 4.35 -0.97 -12.23
C GLU A 219 3.72 -2.37 -12.25
N ASP A 220 4.51 -3.44 -12.09
CA ASP A 220 3.97 -4.83 -12.03
C ASP A 220 3.00 -5.00 -10.85
N ILE A 221 3.28 -4.29 -9.75
CA ILE A 221 2.42 -4.32 -8.56
C ILE A 221 1.21 -3.40 -8.75
N ALA A 222 1.41 -2.24 -9.36
CA ALA A 222 0.32 -1.32 -9.70
C ALA A 222 -0.71 -1.98 -10.64
N ASP A 223 -0.25 -2.74 -11.65
CA ASP A 223 -1.12 -3.50 -12.56
C ASP A 223 -1.95 -4.56 -11.82
N ALA A 224 -1.36 -5.23 -10.83
CA ALA A 224 -2.09 -6.19 -10.00
C ALA A 224 -3.14 -5.52 -9.10
N ILE A 225 -2.84 -4.32 -8.58
CA ILE A 225 -3.81 -3.50 -7.84
C ILE A 225 -4.96 -3.10 -8.77
N VAL A 226 -4.65 -2.56 -9.95
CA VAL A 226 -5.65 -2.21 -10.97
C VAL A 226 -6.50 -3.43 -11.33
N TYR A 227 -5.88 -4.59 -11.57
CA TYR A 227 -6.63 -5.82 -11.80
C TYR A 227 -7.64 -6.12 -10.69
N ALA A 228 -7.23 -6.04 -9.43
CA ALA A 228 -8.11 -6.35 -8.30
C ALA A 228 -9.30 -5.37 -8.20
N VAL A 229 -9.03 -4.07 -8.33
CA VAL A 229 -10.05 -3.03 -8.10
C VAL A 229 -11.02 -2.88 -9.27
N THR A 230 -10.63 -3.26 -10.49
CA THR A 230 -11.47 -3.19 -11.69
C THR A 230 -12.37 -4.41 -11.89
N GLN A 231 -12.28 -5.43 -11.02
CA GLN A 231 -13.19 -6.58 -11.11
C GLN A 231 -14.64 -6.17 -10.82
N PRO A 232 -15.62 -6.82 -11.48
CA PRO A 232 -17.04 -6.59 -11.18
C PRO A 232 -17.36 -6.76 -9.68
N GLY A 233 -18.29 -6.00 -9.14
CA GLY A 233 -18.61 -5.98 -7.70
C GLY A 233 -18.90 -7.34 -7.06
N ARG A 234 -19.37 -8.33 -7.85
CA ARG A 234 -19.58 -9.71 -7.39
C ARG A 234 -18.29 -10.54 -7.26
N VAL A 235 -17.14 -10.00 -7.70
CA VAL A 235 -15.84 -10.68 -7.68
C VAL A 235 -14.97 -10.04 -6.61
N SER A 236 -14.58 -10.82 -5.61
CA SER A 236 -13.61 -10.42 -4.60
C SER A 236 -12.29 -11.14 -4.87
N VAL A 237 -11.26 -10.39 -5.26
CA VAL A 237 -9.88 -10.90 -5.35
C VAL A 237 -9.26 -10.75 -3.98
N ASN A 238 -9.25 -11.82 -3.19
CA ASN A 238 -8.85 -11.71 -1.79
C ASN A 238 -7.35 -11.62 -1.59
N GLU A 239 -6.57 -12.25 -2.48
CA GLU A 239 -5.10 -12.20 -2.39
C GLU A 239 -4.45 -12.37 -3.76
N ILE A 240 -3.40 -11.58 -3.99
CA ILE A 240 -2.48 -11.70 -5.13
C ILE A 240 -1.06 -11.75 -4.59
N LEU A 241 -0.35 -12.84 -4.87
CA LEU A 241 1.05 -13.00 -4.50
C LEU A 241 1.91 -12.96 -5.76
N ILE A 242 2.82 -11.98 -5.84
CA ILE A 242 3.62 -11.71 -7.04
C ILE A 242 5.09 -11.75 -6.68
N ARG A 243 5.89 -12.51 -7.45
CA ARG A 243 7.33 -12.63 -7.26
C ARG A 243 8.07 -12.51 -8.58
N PRO A 244 9.31 -12.06 -8.57
CA PRO A 244 10.22 -12.35 -9.67
C PRO A 244 10.22 -13.84 -10.00
N THR A 245 10.22 -14.18 -11.27
CA THR A 245 10.20 -15.59 -11.71
C THR A 245 11.33 -16.43 -11.09
N GLN A 246 12.47 -15.80 -10.82
CA GLN A 246 13.64 -16.45 -10.24
C GLN A 246 13.67 -16.46 -8.70
N GLN A 247 12.69 -15.82 -8.03
CA GLN A 247 12.66 -15.77 -6.57
C GLN A 247 12.09 -17.08 -6.01
N PRO A 248 12.88 -17.89 -5.27
CA PRO A 248 12.44 -19.22 -4.83
C PRO A 248 11.42 -19.18 -3.68
N VAL A 249 11.43 -18.12 -2.86
CA VAL A 249 10.58 -17.97 -1.66
C VAL A 249 10.15 -16.52 -1.49
#